data_b5acff3c841c3bd1df07a3b6311a8987
#
_entry.id   b5acff3c841c3bd1df07a3b6311a8987
#
_cell.length_a   1.000
_cell.length_b   1.000
_cell.length_c   1.000
_cell.angle_alpha   90.00
_cell.angle_beta   90.00
_cell.angle_gamma   90.00
#
_symmetry.space_group_name_H-M   'P 1'
#
loop_
_entity.id
_entity.type
_entity.pdbx_description
1 polymer ?
#
loop_
_entity_poly.entity_id
_entity_poly.type
_entity_poly.pdbx_seq_one_letter_code
_entity_poly.pdbx_strand_id
1 'polypeptide(L)'
;MTNPVYRSARAAESIAAQYRRVLERWPVARTELHVPTRQGSTFVIACGPETAPPVVLLHGSQANSAAWMPDVPLWSRKFRLFAVDMIGEPGLSAPVRPDLAGDAHALWLDDVLVGLGLSHAAFVGTSLGGW
;
A
#
# COMPACT_ATOMS: atom_id res chain seq x y z
N MET A 1 6.34 -13.02 16.18
CA MET A 1 5.52 -12.21 17.09
C MET A 1 5.17 -10.90 16.41
N THR A 2 3.92 -10.51 16.45
CA THR A 2 3.44 -9.26 15.85
C THR A 2 3.30 -8.19 16.93
N ASN A 3 3.70 -6.96 16.61
CA ASN A 3 3.54 -5.83 17.51
C ASN A 3 2.27 -5.05 17.13
N PRO A 4 1.47 -4.60 18.10
CA PRO A 4 0.31 -3.79 17.81
C PRO A 4 0.74 -2.44 17.19
N VAL A 5 0.09 -2.06 16.12
CA VAL A 5 0.33 -0.79 15.42
C VAL A 5 -0.36 0.36 16.15
N TYR A 6 -1.50 0.07 16.75
CA TYR A 6 -2.35 1.07 17.40
C TYR A 6 -2.45 0.84 18.90
N ARG A 7 -2.61 1.95 19.64
CA ARG A 7 -2.75 1.88 21.09
C ARG A 7 -4.06 1.22 21.54
N SER A 8 -5.08 1.26 20.70
CA SER A 8 -6.39 0.69 20.99
C SER A 8 -7.19 0.49 19.72
N ALA A 9 -8.25 -0.30 19.79
CA ALA A 9 -9.19 -0.47 18.68
C ALA A 9 -9.82 0.86 18.27
N ARG A 10 -10.15 1.71 19.25
CA ARG A 10 -10.72 3.04 18.99
C ARG A 10 -9.73 3.94 18.24
N ALA A 11 -8.46 3.89 18.58
CA ALA A 11 -7.42 4.63 17.86
C ALA A 11 -7.29 4.14 16.43
N ALA A 12 -7.33 2.84 16.20
CA ALA A 12 -7.30 2.24 14.87
C ALA A 12 -8.49 2.71 14.03
N GLU A 13 -9.69 2.69 14.58
CA GLU A 13 -10.90 3.15 13.89
C GLU A 13 -10.82 4.63 13.53
N SER A 14 -10.34 5.47 14.45
CA SER A 14 -10.21 6.90 14.24
C SER A 14 -9.23 7.21 13.10
N ILE A 15 -8.09 6.54 13.08
CA ILE A 15 -7.07 6.73 12.05
C ILE A 15 -7.58 6.24 10.70
N ALA A 16 -8.25 5.09 10.66
CA ALA A 16 -8.86 4.56 9.45
C ALA A 16 -9.91 5.52 8.89
N ALA A 17 -10.76 6.09 9.74
CA ALA A 17 -11.79 7.04 9.32
C ALA A 17 -11.18 8.33 8.75
N GLN A 18 -10.12 8.84 9.35
CA GLN A 18 -9.40 10.01 8.83
C GLN A 18 -8.75 9.72 7.49
N TYR A 19 -8.11 8.57 7.37
CA TYR A 19 -7.48 8.15 6.12
C TYR A 19 -8.52 8.01 5.00
N ARG A 20 -9.67 7.39 5.30
CA ARG A 20 -10.78 7.26 4.33
C ARG A 20 -11.23 8.63 3.81
N ARG A 21 -11.31 9.65 4.67
CA ARG A 21 -11.66 11.01 4.26
C ARG A 21 -10.60 11.62 3.35
N VAL A 22 -9.32 11.38 3.64
CA VAL A 22 -8.23 11.83 2.78
C VAL A 22 -8.33 11.16 1.41
N LEU A 23 -8.62 9.86 1.37
CA LEU A 23 -8.74 9.11 0.11
C LEU A 23 -9.89 9.59 -0.77
N GLU A 24 -10.93 10.20 -0.21
CA GLU A 24 -12.00 10.82 -0.99
C GLU A 24 -11.46 11.91 -1.93
N ARG A 25 -10.31 12.47 -1.61
CA ARG A 25 -9.62 13.48 -2.43
C ARG A 25 -8.60 12.89 -3.40
N TRP A 26 -8.56 11.58 -3.54
CA TRP A 26 -7.65 10.95 -4.50
C TRP A 26 -7.87 11.58 -5.88
N PRO A 27 -6.80 12.09 -6.52
CA PRO A 27 -6.96 13.08 -7.60
C PRO A 27 -7.35 12.50 -8.96
N VAL A 28 -7.41 11.18 -9.09
CA VAL A 28 -7.79 10.51 -10.34
C VAL A 28 -8.75 9.36 -10.05
N ALA A 29 -9.39 8.84 -11.08
CA ALA A 29 -10.21 7.63 -10.95
C ALA A 29 -9.37 6.47 -10.44
N ARG A 30 -9.91 5.69 -9.53
CA ARG A 30 -9.20 4.59 -8.86
C ARG A 30 -10.07 3.36 -8.65
N THR A 31 -9.40 2.23 -8.50
CA THR A 31 -9.98 1.00 -7.99
C THR A 31 -9.31 0.65 -6.67
N GLU A 32 -10.08 0.36 -5.64
CA GLU A 32 -9.56 -0.09 -4.35
C GLU A 32 -9.61 -1.61 -4.30
N LEU A 33 -8.50 -2.23 -3.94
CA LEU A 33 -8.33 -3.68 -3.91
C LEU A 33 -7.90 -4.13 -2.51
N HIS A 34 -8.36 -5.31 -2.12
CA HIS A 34 -7.90 -6.00 -0.93
C HIS A 34 -7.26 -7.32 -1.36
N VAL A 35 -5.94 -7.40 -1.23
CA VAL A 35 -5.16 -8.54 -1.68
C VAL A 35 -4.85 -9.44 -0.48
N PRO A 36 -5.31 -10.69 -0.47
CA PRO A 36 -4.95 -11.62 0.60
C PRO A 36 -3.48 -12.00 0.51
N THR A 37 -2.80 -11.96 1.64
CA THR A 37 -1.40 -12.36 1.76
C THR A 37 -1.21 -13.25 2.98
N ARG A 38 -0.07 -13.90 3.10
CA ARG A 38 0.28 -14.68 4.30
C ARG A 38 0.38 -13.81 5.57
N GLN A 39 0.47 -12.50 5.41
CA GLN A 39 0.50 -11.53 6.53
C GLN A 39 -0.86 -10.85 6.75
N GLY A 40 -1.92 -11.32 6.10
CA GLY A 40 -3.25 -10.73 6.18
C GLY A 40 -3.60 -9.92 4.94
N SER A 41 -4.72 -9.21 4.99
CA SER A 41 -5.20 -8.42 3.86
C SER A 41 -4.33 -7.19 3.63
N THR A 42 -4.00 -6.92 2.37
CA THR A 42 -3.26 -5.73 1.97
C THR A 42 -4.13 -4.85 1.08
N PHE A 43 -4.26 -3.59 1.47
CA PHE A 43 -5.03 -2.59 0.73
C PHE A 43 -4.17 -1.98 -0.38
N VAL A 44 -4.71 -1.91 -1.59
CA VAL A 44 -4.01 -1.37 -2.76
C VAL A 44 -4.96 -0.43 -3.51
N ILE A 45 -4.45 0.72 -3.92
CA ILE A 45 -5.15 1.64 -4.79
C ILE A 45 -4.55 1.53 -6.18
N ALA A 46 -5.36 1.10 -7.16
CA ALA A 46 -4.94 1.00 -8.55
C ALA A 46 -5.51 2.17 -9.35
N CYS A 47 -4.68 2.80 -10.16
CA CYS A 47 -5.11 3.89 -11.05
C CYS A 47 -4.20 3.97 -12.28
N GLY A 48 -4.61 4.79 -13.25
CA GLY A 48 -3.94 4.86 -14.53
C GLY A 48 -4.46 3.81 -15.53
N PRO A 49 -4.04 3.88 -16.80
CA PRO A 49 -4.52 2.96 -17.82
C PRO A 49 -4.16 1.51 -17.52
N GLU A 50 -5.12 0.61 -17.63
CA GLU A 50 -4.93 -0.80 -17.28
C GLU A 50 -3.85 -1.49 -18.10
N THR A 51 -3.63 -1.04 -19.34
CA THR A 51 -2.63 -1.62 -20.25
C THR A 51 -1.27 -0.94 -20.18
N ALA A 52 -1.13 0.12 -19.39
CA ALA A 52 0.13 0.84 -19.25
C ALA A 52 1.12 0.03 -18.39
N PRO A 53 2.43 0.31 -18.50
CA PRO A 53 3.43 -0.38 -17.69
C PRO A 53 3.15 -0.25 -16.19
N PRO A 54 3.22 -1.35 -15.43
CA PRO A 54 2.89 -1.33 -14.01
C PRO A 54 4.02 -0.73 -13.16
N VAL A 55 3.64 0.10 -12.21
CA VAL A 55 4.53 0.68 -11.20
C VAL A 55 3.93 0.48 -9.83
N VAL A 56 4.68 -0.13 -8.93
CA VAL A 56 4.27 -0.35 -7.54
C VAL A 56 4.89 0.75 -6.68
N LEU A 57 4.04 1.42 -5.90
CA LEU A 57 4.43 2.52 -5.03
C LEU A 57 4.42 2.05 -3.57
N LEU A 58 5.57 2.13 -2.90
CA LEU A 58 5.76 1.67 -1.51
C LEU A 58 6.16 2.86 -0.63
N HIS A 59 5.23 3.32 0.19
CA HIS A 59 5.41 4.48 1.07
C HIS A 59 6.39 4.23 2.22
N GLY A 60 6.79 5.29 2.90
CA GLY A 60 7.67 5.23 4.06
C GLY A 60 6.98 4.82 5.35
N SER A 61 7.78 4.65 6.40
CA SER A 61 7.32 4.33 7.74
C SER A 61 6.35 5.39 8.27
N GLN A 62 5.31 4.96 8.97
CA GLN A 62 4.27 5.80 9.57
C GLN A 62 3.46 6.62 8.54
N ALA A 63 3.55 6.26 7.26
CA ALA A 63 2.77 6.84 6.19
C ALA A 63 1.75 5.81 5.66
N ASN A 64 1.11 6.15 4.57
CA ASN A 64 0.21 5.30 3.80
C ASN A 64 0.21 5.78 2.35
N SER A 65 -0.63 5.19 1.51
CA SER A 65 -0.65 5.51 0.08
C SER A 65 -1.06 6.95 -0.24
N ALA A 66 -1.65 7.68 0.70
CA ALA A 66 -1.95 9.10 0.51
C ALA A 66 -0.69 9.94 0.26
N ALA A 67 0.49 9.46 0.67
CA ALA A 67 1.77 10.13 0.40
C ALA A 67 2.02 10.33 -1.10
N TRP A 68 1.42 9.51 -1.95
CA TRP A 68 1.61 9.55 -3.40
C TRP A 68 0.62 10.48 -4.11
N MET A 69 -0.37 11.04 -3.40
CA MET A 69 -1.40 11.88 -4.03
C MET A 69 -0.84 13.03 -4.86
N PRO A 70 0.24 13.73 -4.46
CA PRO A 70 0.80 14.79 -5.29
C PRO A 70 1.40 14.31 -6.63
N ASP A 71 1.84 13.06 -6.69
CA ASP A 71 2.54 12.51 -7.87
C ASP A 71 1.59 11.80 -8.83
N VAL A 72 0.48 11.29 -8.33
CA VAL A 72 -0.44 10.45 -9.07
C VAL A 72 -1.01 11.11 -10.33
N PRO A 73 -1.41 12.39 -10.33
CA PRO A 73 -1.95 13.01 -11.55
C PRO A 73 -1.00 12.96 -12.74
N LEU A 74 0.29 13.13 -12.50
CA LEU A 74 1.28 13.10 -13.56
C LEU A 74 1.62 11.66 -13.97
N TRP A 75 1.92 10.82 -12.98
CA TRP A 75 2.40 9.46 -13.24
C TRP A 75 1.32 8.56 -13.84
N SER A 76 0.07 8.74 -13.43
CA SER A 76 -1.05 7.92 -13.92
C SER A 76 -1.39 8.16 -15.39
N ARG A 77 -0.80 9.18 -16.02
CA ARG A 77 -0.98 9.42 -17.46
C ARG A 77 -0.32 8.34 -18.30
N LYS A 78 0.80 7.79 -17.82
CA LYS A 78 1.65 6.87 -18.61
C LYS A 78 1.84 5.51 -17.95
N PHE A 79 1.51 5.37 -16.68
CA PHE A 79 1.75 4.15 -15.92
C PHE A 79 0.48 3.66 -15.24
N ARG A 80 0.39 2.35 -15.09
CA ARG A 80 -0.59 1.71 -14.23
C ARG A 80 -0.01 1.69 -12.82
N LEU A 81 -0.52 2.53 -11.93
CA LEU A 81 0.00 2.68 -10.58
C LEU A 81 -0.72 1.77 -9.59
N PHE A 82 0.03 1.12 -8.74
CA PHE A 82 -0.46 0.33 -7.61
C PHE A 82 0.15 0.90 -6.33
N ALA A 83 -0.61 1.75 -5.65
CA ALA A 83 -0.20 2.30 -4.37
C ALA A 83 -0.57 1.32 -3.26
N VAL A 84 0.43 0.72 -2.64
CA VAL A 84 0.27 -0.35 -1.65
C VAL A 84 0.38 0.23 -0.25
N ASP A 85 -0.64 0.02 0.59
CA ASP A 85 -0.52 0.29 2.02
C ASP A 85 0.29 -0.83 2.65
N MET A 86 1.47 -0.48 3.16
CA MET A 86 2.35 -1.47 3.77
C MET A 86 1.76 -2.01 5.06
N ILE A 87 1.88 -3.32 5.26
CA ILE A 87 1.44 -3.96 6.51
C ILE A 87 2.13 -3.32 7.71
N GLY A 88 1.41 -3.24 8.82
CA GLY A 88 1.95 -2.70 10.05
C GLY A 88 2.11 -1.18 10.09
N GLU A 89 1.65 -0.47 9.04
CA GLU A 89 1.67 0.98 8.97
C GLU A 89 0.25 1.56 9.06
N PRO A 90 0.11 2.88 9.36
CA PRO A 90 -1.22 3.49 9.58
C PRO A 90 -2.03 3.64 8.28
N GLY A 91 -2.51 2.54 7.73
CA GLY A 91 -3.30 2.46 6.53
C GLY A 91 -4.45 1.49 6.70
N LEU A 92 -4.90 0.89 5.61
CA LEU A 92 -6.01 -0.06 5.59
C LEU A 92 -5.56 -1.51 5.38
N SER A 93 -4.24 -1.76 5.40
CA SER A 93 -3.69 -3.12 5.41
C SER A 93 -3.67 -3.70 6.82
N ALA A 94 -3.48 -5.01 6.92
CA ALA A 94 -3.43 -5.71 8.20
C ALA A 94 -2.42 -5.06 9.17
N PRO A 95 -2.79 -4.85 10.45
CA PRO A 95 -1.92 -4.23 11.44
C PRO A 95 -0.93 -5.23 12.02
N VAL A 96 -0.12 -5.82 11.17
CA VAL A 96 0.86 -6.86 11.49
C VAL A 96 2.25 -6.33 11.20
N ARG A 97 3.15 -6.42 12.18
CA ARG A 97 4.54 -6.00 12.05
C ARG A 97 5.46 -7.22 12.14
N PRO A 98 5.78 -7.87 11.00
CA PRO A 98 6.76 -8.93 10.99
C PRO A 98 8.14 -8.43 11.37
N ASP A 99 8.99 -9.35 11.84
CA ASP A 99 10.37 -9.02 12.14
C ASP A 99 11.11 -8.58 10.87
N LEU A 100 11.80 -7.44 10.95
CA LEU A 100 12.60 -6.90 9.85
C LEU A 100 13.87 -7.73 9.58
N ALA A 101 14.32 -8.52 10.54
CA ALA A 101 15.52 -9.33 10.39
C ALA A 101 15.35 -10.53 9.46
N GLY A 102 14.09 -10.94 9.18
CA GLY A 102 13.79 -12.05 8.30
C GLY A 102 13.36 -11.63 6.91
N ASP A 103 12.79 -12.57 6.19
CA ASP A 103 12.31 -12.40 4.81
C ASP A 103 10.79 -12.14 4.72
N ALA A 104 10.13 -11.92 5.85
CA ALA A 104 8.68 -11.81 5.92
C ALA A 104 8.13 -10.70 5.01
N HIS A 105 8.79 -9.55 4.94
CA HIS A 105 8.37 -8.46 4.06
C HIS A 105 8.55 -8.80 2.58
N ALA A 106 9.62 -9.48 2.23
CA ALA A 106 9.85 -9.92 0.86
C ALA A 106 8.79 -10.93 0.42
N LEU A 107 8.46 -11.88 1.29
CA LEU A 107 7.41 -12.88 1.02
C LEU A 107 6.02 -12.23 0.96
N TRP A 108 5.76 -11.25 1.81
CA TRP A 108 4.53 -10.47 1.75
C TRP A 108 4.40 -9.73 0.41
N LEU A 109 5.47 -9.05 -0.03
CA LEU A 109 5.45 -8.33 -1.29
C LEU A 109 5.24 -9.28 -2.47
N ASP A 110 5.86 -10.44 -2.44
CA ASP A 110 5.64 -11.47 -3.45
C ASP A 110 4.14 -11.87 -3.52
N ASP A 111 3.50 -12.08 -2.38
CA ASP A 111 2.07 -12.36 -2.32
C ASP A 111 1.24 -11.23 -2.93
N VAL A 112 1.61 -9.97 -2.68
CA VAL A 112 0.93 -8.81 -3.27
C VAL A 112 1.05 -8.83 -4.79
N LEU A 113 2.25 -9.04 -5.32
CA LEU A 113 2.48 -9.08 -6.75
C LEU A 113 1.70 -10.22 -7.42
N VAL A 114 1.69 -11.39 -6.82
CA VAL A 114 0.89 -12.53 -7.29
C VAL A 114 -0.59 -12.19 -7.29
N GLY A 115 -1.08 -11.62 -6.19
CA GLY A 115 -2.49 -11.23 -6.06
C GLY A 115 -2.92 -10.15 -7.06
N LEU A 116 -2.01 -9.29 -7.47
CA LEU A 116 -2.25 -8.27 -8.50
C LEU A 116 -2.06 -8.81 -9.92
N GLY A 117 -1.59 -10.04 -10.08
CA GLY A 117 -1.32 -10.62 -11.39
C GLY A 117 -0.11 -10.03 -12.09
N LEU A 118 0.85 -9.48 -11.34
CA LEU A 118 2.03 -8.84 -11.89
C LEU A 118 3.21 -9.82 -11.95
N SER A 119 3.71 -10.11 -13.16
CA SER A 119 4.93 -10.88 -13.35
C SER A 119 6.18 -10.00 -13.31
N HIS A 120 6.02 -8.71 -13.56
CA HIS A 120 7.08 -7.70 -13.50
C HIS A 120 6.46 -6.34 -13.22
N ALA A 121 7.22 -5.45 -12.61
CA ALA A 121 6.82 -4.07 -12.37
C ALA A 121 8.05 -3.23 -12.06
N ALA A 122 7.95 -1.92 -12.29
CA ALA A 122 8.86 -0.98 -11.69
C ALA A 122 8.41 -0.68 -10.25
N PHE A 123 9.35 -0.31 -9.40
CA PHE A 123 9.07 0.02 -8.01
C PHE A 123 9.57 1.42 -7.70
N VAL A 124 8.75 2.18 -6.99
CA VAL A 124 9.16 3.45 -6.37
C VAL A 124 8.95 3.30 -4.88
N GLY A 125 10.02 3.37 -4.12
CA GLY A 125 9.97 3.21 -2.66
C GLY A 125 10.60 4.38 -1.94
N THR A 126 10.02 4.76 -0.81
CA THR A 126 10.54 5.82 0.06
C THR A 126 10.86 5.21 1.42
N SER A 127 12.07 5.43 1.94
CA SER A 127 12.50 4.98 3.27
C SER A 127 12.22 3.47 3.45
N LEU A 128 11.31 3.08 4.36
CA LEU A 128 10.93 1.68 4.56
C LEU A 128 10.50 1.00 3.25
N GLY A 129 9.73 1.70 2.41
CA GLY A 129 9.31 1.17 1.10
C GLY A 129 10.46 0.89 0.16
N GLY A 130 11.57 1.64 0.28
CA GLY A 130 12.77 1.40 -0.51
C GLY A 130 13.65 0.26 0.01
N TRP A 131 13.44 -0.13 1.25
CA TRP A 131 14.21 -1.21 1.87
C TRP A 131 13.80 -2.57 1.36
#